data_f53f047ef44cfc909a61c5f661ae07cd
#
_entry.id   f53f047ef44cfc909a61c5f661ae07cd
#
_cell.length_a   1.000
_cell.length_b   1.000
_cell.length_c   1.000
_cell.angle_alpha   90.00
_cell.angle_beta   90.00
_cell.angle_gamma   90.00
#
_symmetry.space_group_name_H-M   'P 1'
#
loop_
_entity.id
_entity.type
_entity.pdbx_description
1 polymer ?
#
loop_
_entity_poly.entity_id
_entity_poly.type
_entity_poly.pdbx_seq_one_letter_code
_entity_poly.pdbx_strand_id
1 'polypeptide(L)'
;MKTFLKKEDILKIAELEASLFKERAWTLELIESELENPQNVVIAVEDDFSEIIGYIIAKVILDEAEVLRFGIKKERQGQGIGRGLLRVTLDMLKRKSVKKVFLEVSADNIKAQRLYESFDFKKVGERRGYYSPDKPAFIMCKTLEEGSHVKGRD
;
A
#
# COMPACT_ATOMS: atom_id res chain seq x y z
N MET A 1 3.62 2.40 -14.40
CA MET A 1 3.10 2.90 -13.12
C MET A 1 3.10 4.42 -13.13
N LYS A 2 2.06 5.00 -12.54
CA LYS A 2 1.91 6.46 -12.51
C LYS A 2 2.13 6.95 -11.08
N THR A 3 3.00 7.93 -10.93
CA THR A 3 3.22 8.60 -9.65
C THR A 3 2.71 10.04 -9.68
N PHE A 4 2.47 10.56 -10.87
CA PHE A 4 1.91 11.89 -11.07
C PHE A 4 0.44 11.71 -11.48
N LEU A 5 -0.49 12.00 -10.55
CA LEU A 5 -1.89 11.68 -10.72
C LEU A 5 -2.71 12.93 -11.02
N LYS A 6 -3.51 12.85 -12.06
CA LYS A 6 -4.49 13.87 -12.42
C LYS A 6 -5.79 13.61 -11.68
N LYS A 7 -6.68 14.58 -11.68
CA LYS A 7 -7.98 14.44 -11.04
C LYS A 7 -8.75 13.23 -11.57
N GLU A 8 -8.70 12.98 -12.87
CA GLU A 8 -9.38 11.82 -13.45
C GLU A 8 -8.80 10.49 -12.95
N ASP A 9 -7.49 10.44 -12.68
CA ASP A 9 -6.87 9.25 -12.11
C ASP A 9 -7.39 9.00 -10.70
N ILE A 10 -7.54 10.07 -9.93
CA ILE A 10 -8.04 9.98 -8.56
C ILE A 10 -9.47 9.47 -8.54
N LEU A 11 -10.30 9.95 -9.47
CA LEU A 11 -11.68 9.46 -9.61
C LEU A 11 -11.70 7.97 -9.93
N LYS A 12 -10.82 7.52 -10.82
CA LYS A 12 -10.71 6.10 -11.17
C LYS A 12 -10.23 5.26 -9.99
N ILE A 13 -9.30 5.78 -9.20
CA ILE A 13 -8.87 5.11 -7.98
C ILE A 13 -10.05 4.97 -7.02
N ALA A 14 -10.83 6.03 -6.83
CA ALA A 14 -12.00 5.98 -5.94
C ALA A 14 -13.03 4.96 -6.43
N GLU A 15 -13.24 4.85 -7.72
CA GLU A 15 -14.15 3.85 -8.29
C GLU A 15 -13.65 2.43 -8.03
N LEU A 16 -12.36 2.20 -8.21
CA LEU A 16 -11.76 0.89 -7.96
C LEU A 16 -11.81 0.56 -6.47
N GLU A 17 -11.51 1.53 -5.62
CA GLU A 17 -11.60 1.39 -4.17
C GLU A 17 -13.02 0.97 -3.75
N ALA A 18 -14.04 1.62 -4.29
CA ALA A 18 -15.44 1.31 -3.99
C ALA A 18 -15.79 -0.11 -4.42
N SER A 19 -15.31 -0.52 -5.58
CA SER A 19 -15.55 -1.85 -6.11
C SER A 19 -14.89 -2.94 -5.26
N LEU A 20 -13.71 -2.68 -4.72
CA LEU A 20 -12.94 -3.68 -3.97
C LEU A 20 -13.36 -3.76 -2.51
N PHE A 21 -13.61 -2.63 -1.88
CA PHE A 21 -13.80 -2.58 -0.43
C PHE A 21 -15.24 -2.29 0.02
N LYS A 22 -16.11 -1.93 -0.89
CA LYS A 22 -17.55 -1.75 -0.67
C LYS A 22 -17.82 -0.81 0.50
N GLU A 23 -18.47 -1.27 1.57
CA GLU A 23 -18.80 -0.41 2.72
C GLU A 23 -17.57 0.14 3.43
N ARG A 24 -16.43 -0.51 3.29
CA ARG A 24 -15.17 -0.07 3.91
C ARG A 24 -14.34 0.80 2.98
N ALA A 25 -14.84 1.08 1.80
CA ALA A 25 -14.11 1.90 0.83
C ALA A 25 -13.94 3.31 1.35
N TRP A 26 -12.77 3.87 1.09
CA TRP A 26 -12.53 5.29 1.32
C TRP A 26 -13.32 6.10 0.30
N THR A 27 -13.79 7.26 0.73
CA THR A 27 -14.45 8.21 -0.15
C THR A 27 -13.43 8.93 -1.02
N LEU A 28 -13.92 9.55 -2.07
CA LEU A 28 -13.08 10.40 -2.91
C LEU A 28 -12.37 11.48 -2.08
N GLU A 29 -13.10 12.08 -1.13
CA GLU A 29 -12.56 13.15 -0.29
C GLU A 29 -11.40 12.66 0.57
N LEU A 30 -11.50 11.44 1.12
CA LEU A 30 -10.41 10.88 1.91
C LEU A 30 -9.18 10.62 1.06
N ILE A 31 -9.39 10.08 -0.14
CA ILE A 31 -8.28 9.82 -1.07
C ILE A 31 -7.61 11.13 -1.44
N GLU A 32 -8.39 12.15 -1.78
CA GLU A 32 -7.86 13.46 -2.14
C GLU A 32 -7.06 14.07 -1.00
N SER A 33 -7.56 13.92 0.24
CA SER A 33 -6.87 14.52 1.39
C SER A 33 -5.49 13.92 1.61
N GLU A 34 -5.31 12.61 1.37
CA GLU A 34 -3.99 12.00 1.50
C GLU A 34 -3.06 12.42 0.35
N LEU A 35 -3.62 12.69 -0.82
CA LEU A 35 -2.82 13.15 -1.96
C LEU A 35 -2.31 14.58 -1.82
N GLU A 36 -2.95 15.37 -0.96
CA GLU A 36 -2.52 16.75 -0.71
C GLU A 36 -1.18 16.82 0.03
N ASN A 37 -0.82 15.78 0.76
CA ASN A 37 0.45 15.76 1.48
C ASN A 37 1.56 15.28 0.54
N PRO A 38 2.50 16.17 0.16
CA PRO A 38 3.54 15.80 -0.81
C PRO A 38 4.53 14.76 -0.30
N GLN A 39 4.55 14.49 1.01
CA GLN A 39 5.41 13.45 1.57
C GLN A 39 4.84 12.05 1.32
N ASN A 40 3.53 11.95 1.11
CA ASN A 40 2.90 10.66 0.89
C ASN A 40 3.27 10.08 -0.47
N VAL A 41 3.26 8.76 -0.55
CA VAL A 41 3.54 8.05 -1.80
C VAL A 41 2.22 7.46 -2.29
N VAL A 42 1.82 7.85 -3.48
CA VAL A 42 0.62 7.31 -4.13
C VAL A 42 1.02 6.88 -5.53
N ILE A 43 0.80 5.62 -5.83
CA ILE A 43 1.16 5.05 -7.12
C ILE A 43 -0.04 4.32 -7.68
N ALA A 44 -0.30 4.49 -8.98
CA ALA A 44 -1.35 3.77 -9.68
C ALA A 44 -0.75 3.03 -10.87
N VAL A 45 -1.40 1.94 -11.26
CA VAL A 45 -1.03 1.17 -12.44
C VAL A 45 -2.17 1.29 -13.45
N GLU A 46 -1.83 1.69 -14.67
CA GLU A 46 -2.77 1.70 -15.79
C GLU A 46 -2.50 0.51 -16.71
N ASP A 47 -3.57 0.02 -17.32
CA ASP A 47 -3.43 -0.95 -18.41
C ASP A 47 -3.29 -0.20 -19.75
N ASP A 48 -3.29 -0.96 -20.86
CA ASP A 48 -3.11 -0.38 -22.20
C ASP A 48 -4.30 0.47 -22.63
N PHE A 49 -5.41 0.41 -21.92
CA PHE A 49 -6.62 1.18 -22.21
C PHE A 49 -6.80 2.36 -21.27
N SER A 50 -5.76 2.74 -20.54
CA SER A 50 -5.76 3.84 -19.56
C SER A 50 -6.70 3.60 -18.39
N GLU A 51 -7.03 2.35 -18.11
CA GLU A 51 -7.80 1.99 -16.92
C GLU A 51 -6.87 1.80 -15.74
N ILE A 52 -7.25 2.32 -14.59
CA ILE A 52 -6.50 2.09 -13.34
C ILE A 52 -6.86 0.68 -12.86
N ILE A 53 -5.86 -0.19 -12.80
CA ILE A 53 -6.04 -1.58 -12.40
C ILE A 53 -5.42 -1.91 -11.04
N GLY A 54 -4.72 -0.95 -10.47
CA GLY A 54 -4.15 -1.10 -9.12
C GLY A 54 -3.65 0.21 -8.60
N TYR A 55 -3.53 0.29 -7.28
CA TYR A 55 -3.05 1.51 -6.62
C TYR A 55 -2.55 1.17 -5.22
N ILE A 56 -1.71 2.05 -4.70
CA ILE A 56 -1.24 1.96 -3.32
C ILE A 56 -1.09 3.38 -2.78
N ILE A 57 -1.49 3.57 -1.53
CA ILE A 57 -1.38 4.84 -0.83
C ILE A 57 -0.59 4.60 0.45
N ALA A 58 0.55 5.23 0.59
CA ALA A 58 1.39 5.15 1.78
C ALA A 58 1.58 6.54 2.36
N LYS A 59 1.32 6.65 3.66
CA LYS A 59 1.45 7.90 4.41
C LYS A 59 2.82 7.92 5.08
N VAL A 60 3.51 9.05 4.97
CA VAL A 60 4.84 9.21 5.56
C VAL A 60 4.77 10.24 6.68
N ILE A 61 5.21 9.84 7.88
CA ILE A 61 5.32 10.73 9.03
C ILE A 61 6.73 10.55 9.58
N LEU A 62 7.55 11.60 9.45
CA LEU A 62 8.95 11.57 9.87
C LEU A 62 9.69 10.45 9.14
N ASP A 63 10.27 9.49 9.86
CA ASP A 63 11.02 8.39 9.26
C ASP A 63 10.23 7.08 9.22
N GLU A 64 8.91 7.15 9.39
CA GLU A 64 8.04 5.98 9.31
C GLU A 64 6.97 6.18 8.26
N ALA A 65 6.49 5.07 7.72
CA ALA A 65 5.40 5.08 6.76
C ALA A 65 4.38 4.01 7.11
N GLU A 66 3.17 4.23 6.66
CA GLU A 66 2.11 3.24 6.80
C GLU A 66 1.43 3.09 5.44
N VAL A 67 1.27 1.84 4.99
CA VAL A 67 0.47 1.55 3.80
C VAL A 67 -0.99 1.61 4.23
N LEU A 68 -1.70 2.64 3.77
CA LEU A 68 -3.08 2.88 4.17
C LEU A 68 -4.07 2.14 3.29
N ARG A 69 -3.83 2.15 1.97
CA ARG A 69 -4.70 1.50 1.00
C ARG A 69 -3.86 0.82 -0.06
N PHE A 70 -4.29 -0.35 -0.48
CA PHE A 70 -3.58 -1.15 -1.47
C PHE A 70 -4.61 -2.05 -2.16
N GLY A 71 -4.85 -1.83 -3.43
CA GLY A 71 -5.89 -2.58 -4.14
C GLY A 71 -5.48 -2.92 -5.55
N ILE A 72 -5.86 -4.12 -5.99
CA ILE A 72 -5.67 -4.59 -7.36
C ILE A 72 -7.03 -5.02 -7.87
N LYS A 73 -7.39 -4.57 -9.06
CA LYS A 73 -8.64 -4.96 -9.71
C LYS A 73 -8.77 -6.48 -9.69
N LYS A 74 -9.96 -6.95 -9.32
CA LYS A 74 -10.17 -8.38 -9.04
C LYS A 74 -9.72 -9.26 -10.20
N GLU A 75 -10.06 -8.88 -11.42
CA GLU A 75 -9.75 -9.66 -12.63
C GLU A 75 -8.26 -9.65 -12.97
N ARG A 76 -7.50 -8.78 -12.35
CA ARG A 76 -6.07 -8.63 -12.61
C ARG A 76 -5.20 -9.12 -11.45
N GLN A 77 -5.81 -9.70 -10.43
CA GLN A 77 -5.06 -10.26 -9.31
C GLN A 77 -4.33 -11.53 -9.75
N GLY A 78 -3.22 -11.84 -9.06
CA GLY A 78 -2.43 -13.03 -9.37
C GLY A 78 -1.50 -12.88 -10.56
N GLN A 79 -1.32 -11.65 -11.06
CA GLN A 79 -0.46 -11.38 -12.23
C GLN A 79 0.82 -10.64 -11.86
N GLY A 80 1.10 -10.49 -10.56
CA GLY A 80 2.32 -9.82 -10.12
C GLY A 80 2.22 -8.31 -10.01
N ILE A 81 1.06 -7.73 -10.26
CA ILE A 81 0.87 -6.26 -10.22
C ILE A 81 1.06 -5.74 -8.80
N GLY A 82 0.47 -6.41 -7.82
CA GLY A 82 0.61 -6.02 -6.42
C GLY A 82 2.05 -6.10 -5.94
N ARG A 83 2.74 -7.16 -6.33
CA ARG A 83 4.15 -7.33 -5.99
C ARG A 83 4.99 -6.19 -6.57
N GLY A 84 4.73 -5.82 -7.82
CA GLY A 84 5.43 -4.72 -8.47
C GLY A 84 5.14 -3.37 -7.80
N LEU A 85 3.88 -3.12 -7.45
CA LEU A 85 3.49 -1.89 -6.75
C LEU A 85 4.19 -1.79 -5.41
N LEU A 86 4.19 -2.87 -4.64
CA LEU A 86 4.81 -2.87 -3.32
C LEU A 86 6.33 -2.64 -3.43
N ARG A 87 6.97 -3.30 -4.40
CA ARG A 87 8.41 -3.12 -4.61
C ARG A 87 8.77 -1.67 -4.91
N VAL A 88 8.05 -1.04 -5.84
CA VAL A 88 8.32 0.35 -6.21
C VAL A 88 8.04 1.28 -5.04
N THR A 89 6.95 1.03 -4.30
CA THR A 89 6.61 1.82 -3.12
C THR A 89 7.72 1.77 -2.07
N LEU A 90 8.20 0.56 -1.77
CA LEU A 90 9.28 0.39 -0.78
C LEU A 90 10.57 1.09 -1.24
N ASP A 91 10.89 1.02 -2.53
CA ASP A 91 12.05 1.73 -3.07
C ASP A 91 11.89 3.24 -2.90
N MET A 92 10.72 3.78 -3.19
CA MET A 92 10.47 5.22 -3.04
C MET A 92 10.54 5.65 -1.58
N LEU A 93 9.99 4.84 -0.67
CA LEU A 93 10.04 5.14 0.76
C LEU A 93 11.48 5.12 1.26
N LYS A 94 12.27 4.18 0.79
CA LYS A 94 13.69 4.11 1.15
C LYS A 94 14.43 5.37 0.71
N ARG A 95 14.15 5.87 -0.50
CA ARG A 95 14.76 7.11 -1.00
C ARG A 95 14.33 8.33 -0.18
N LYS A 96 13.18 8.27 0.48
CA LYS A 96 12.71 9.32 1.38
C LYS A 96 13.25 9.16 2.80
N SER A 97 14.18 8.24 3.01
CA SER A 97 14.80 7.96 4.31
C SER A 97 13.81 7.40 5.33
N VAL A 98 12.76 6.75 4.87
CA VAL A 98 11.85 6.02 5.75
C VAL A 98 12.58 4.79 6.27
N LYS A 99 12.49 4.55 7.57
CA LYS A 99 13.18 3.44 8.23
C LYS A 99 12.27 2.25 8.53
N LYS A 100 11.00 2.50 8.78
CA LYS A 100 10.04 1.43 9.07
C LYS A 100 8.76 1.67 8.30
N VAL A 101 8.20 0.58 7.78
CA VAL A 101 6.93 0.61 7.07
C VAL A 101 5.97 -0.33 7.78
N PHE A 102 4.81 0.19 8.13
CA PHE A 102 3.74 -0.55 8.80
C PHE A 102 2.57 -0.76 7.86
N LEU A 103 1.83 -1.83 8.11
CA LEU A 103 0.54 -2.06 7.45
C LEU A 103 -0.34 -2.91 8.34
N GLU A 104 -1.64 -2.92 8.06
CA GLU A 104 -2.57 -3.85 8.67
C GLU A 104 -3.12 -4.78 7.62
N VAL A 105 -3.31 -6.03 7.99
CA VAL A 105 -3.88 -7.04 7.11
C VAL A 105 -4.82 -7.91 7.92
N SER A 106 -5.97 -8.25 7.33
CA SER A 106 -6.93 -9.12 8.00
C SER A 106 -6.29 -10.48 8.28
N ALA A 107 -6.57 -11.04 9.46
CA ALA A 107 -6.02 -12.33 9.87
C ALA A 107 -6.44 -13.47 8.92
N ASP A 108 -7.55 -13.31 8.21
CA ASP A 108 -8.00 -14.33 7.26
C ASP A 108 -7.50 -14.08 5.83
N ASN A 109 -6.80 -13.00 5.58
CA ASN A 109 -6.25 -12.72 4.26
C ASN A 109 -4.85 -13.32 4.13
N ILE A 110 -4.80 -14.64 3.99
CA ILE A 110 -3.54 -15.39 3.95
C ILE A 110 -2.71 -14.99 2.74
N LYS A 111 -3.36 -14.73 1.61
CA LYS A 111 -2.66 -14.37 0.37
C LYS A 111 -1.88 -13.07 0.52
N ALA A 112 -2.50 -12.06 1.13
CA ALA A 112 -1.83 -10.79 1.36
C ALA A 112 -0.69 -10.95 2.37
N GLN A 113 -0.93 -11.73 3.43
CA GLN A 113 0.12 -11.98 4.43
C GLN A 113 1.36 -12.59 3.78
N ARG A 114 1.16 -13.55 2.89
CA ARG A 114 2.28 -14.19 2.19
C ARG A 114 3.03 -13.21 1.29
N LEU A 115 2.30 -12.33 0.64
CA LEU A 115 2.93 -11.28 -0.17
C LEU A 115 3.82 -10.40 0.71
N TYR A 116 3.29 -9.93 1.84
CA TYR A 116 4.05 -9.07 2.74
C TYR A 116 5.24 -9.80 3.34
N GLU A 117 5.05 -11.05 3.76
CA GLU A 117 6.15 -11.85 4.30
C GLU A 117 7.27 -12.04 3.27
N SER A 118 6.92 -12.17 1.99
CA SER A 118 7.93 -12.30 0.93
C SER A 118 8.77 -11.04 0.75
N PHE A 119 8.32 -9.90 1.31
CA PHE A 119 9.07 -8.65 1.36
C PHE A 119 9.66 -8.38 2.74
N ASP A 120 9.71 -9.40 3.59
CA ASP A 120 10.30 -9.36 4.94
C ASP A 120 9.50 -8.51 5.93
N PHE A 121 8.22 -8.32 5.69
CA PHE A 121 7.32 -7.81 6.72
C PHE A 121 7.11 -8.89 7.76
N LYS A 122 7.10 -8.49 9.01
CA LYS A 122 6.88 -9.41 10.14
C LYS A 122 5.72 -8.93 10.99
N LYS A 123 4.96 -9.88 11.52
CA LYS A 123 3.87 -9.55 12.42
C LYS A 123 4.45 -8.98 13.72
N VAL A 124 4.00 -7.80 14.08
CA VAL A 124 4.44 -7.12 15.31
C VAL A 124 3.30 -6.88 16.28
N GLY A 125 2.05 -7.13 15.87
CA GLY A 125 0.91 -6.94 16.77
C GLY A 125 -0.37 -7.39 16.15
N GLU A 126 -1.44 -7.27 16.92
CA GLU A 126 -2.79 -7.57 16.49
C GLU A 126 -3.71 -6.45 16.91
N ARG A 127 -4.75 -6.25 16.13
CA ARG A 127 -5.79 -5.30 16.44
C ARG A 127 -7.14 -5.97 16.24
N ARG A 128 -8.00 -5.92 17.24
CA ARG A 128 -9.36 -6.42 17.09
C ARG A 128 -10.14 -5.42 16.23
N GLY A 129 -10.82 -5.95 15.22
CA GLY A 129 -11.59 -5.10 14.33
C GLY A 129 -12.85 -4.58 14.99
N TYR A 130 -13.18 -3.34 14.70
CA TYR A 130 -14.45 -2.76 15.16
C TYR A 130 -15.64 -3.44 14.51
N TYR A 131 -15.43 -4.00 13.31
CA TYR A 131 -16.50 -4.50 12.47
C TYR A 131 -16.83 -5.94 12.76
N SER A 132 -15.83 -6.68 13.22
CA SER A 132 -16.00 -8.10 13.52
C SER A 132 -14.97 -8.49 14.58
N PRO A 133 -15.40 -8.68 15.84
CA PRO A 133 -14.48 -9.11 16.91
C PRO A 133 -13.79 -10.44 16.58
N ASP A 134 -14.40 -11.23 15.69
CA ASP A 134 -13.89 -12.55 15.32
C ASP A 134 -12.83 -12.47 14.21
N LYS A 135 -12.62 -11.30 13.64
CA LYS A 135 -11.65 -11.11 12.54
C LYS A 135 -10.64 -10.04 12.91
N PRO A 136 -9.63 -10.41 13.69
CA PRO A 136 -8.58 -9.45 14.02
C PRO A 136 -7.77 -9.08 12.79
N ALA A 137 -7.10 -7.96 12.84
CA ALA A 137 -6.11 -7.56 11.86
C ALA A 137 -4.73 -7.78 12.47
N PHE A 138 -3.79 -8.19 11.64
CA PHE A 138 -2.40 -8.27 12.04
C PHE A 138 -1.69 -6.98 11.63
N ILE A 139 -0.90 -6.44 12.54
CA ILE A 139 -0.02 -5.32 12.23
C ILE A 139 1.32 -5.90 11.84
N MET A 140 1.80 -5.53 10.65
CA MET A 140 3.06 -6.01 10.14
C MET A 140 4.00 -4.84 9.93
N CYS A 141 5.28 -5.09 10.06
CA CYS A 141 6.31 -4.07 9.94
C CYS A 141 7.51 -4.60 9.16
N LYS A 142 8.04 -3.75 8.30
CA LYS A 142 9.29 -3.99 7.61
C LYS A 142 10.26 -2.87 7.96
N THR A 143 11.48 -3.25 8.33
CA THR A 143 12.58 -2.30 8.49
C THR A 143 13.27 -2.11 7.15
N LEU A 144 13.40 -0.88 6.71
CA LEU A 144 14.13 -0.55 5.49
C LEU A 144 15.57 -0.29 5.85
N GLU A 145 16.48 -1.01 5.19
CA GLU A 145 17.89 -0.81 5.42
C GLU A 145 18.37 0.41 4.66
N GLU A 146 19.26 1.15 5.27
CA GLU A 146 19.94 2.22 4.58
C GLU A 146 20.90 1.59 3.58
N GLY A 147 20.88 2.09 2.42
CA GLY A 147 21.58 1.53 1.30
C GLY A 147 22.88 0.86 1.64
N SER A 148 23.26 0.26 1.35
CA SER A 148 24.18 -0.39 1.58
C SER A 148 25.14 -0.50 2.30
N HIS A 149 24.79 -0.28 2.40
CA HIS A 149 25.19 -0.25 2.99
C HIS A 149 26.11 -0.65 2.96
N VAL A 150 26.51 -0.19 2.73
CA VAL A 150 27.02 -0.53 2.79
C VAL A 150 27.52 -1.13 3.44
N LYS A 151 27.66 -1.46 3.62
CA LYS A 151 27.97 -2.08 4.24
C LYS A 151 28.86 -2.52 4.17
N GLY A 152 29.30 -1.99 3.86
CA GLY A 152 29.74 -2.29 3.90
C GLY A 152 30.40 -2.72 3.78
N ARG A 153 30.39 -2.87 3.49
CA ARG A 153 30.53 -3.30 3.40
C ARG A 153 31.18 -3.46 3.34
N ASP A 154 31.52 -3.35 3.33
CA ASP A 154 31.65 -3.51 3.36
C ASP A 154 31.91 -3.75 3.27
#